data_38e7b132a24bcd0462384d5e8110faf2
#
_entry.id   38e7b132a24bcd0462384d5e8110faf2
#
_cell.length_a   1.000
_cell.length_b   1.000
_cell.length_c   1.000
_cell.angle_alpha   90.00
_cell.angle_beta   90.00
_cell.angle_gamma   90.00
#
_symmetry.space_group_name_H-M   'P 1'
#
loop_
_entity.id
_entity.type
_entity.pdbx_description
1 polymer ?
#
loop_
_entity_poly.entity_id
_entity_poly.type
_entity_poly.pdbx_seq_one_letter_code
_entity_poly.pdbx_strand_id
1 'polypeptide(L)'
;LFRTKPLPAWLQNPDFDEEESFRSQLESVLTAYSHNYQVYFERHKSRLSESMTAYDSKPRVLFIDGLGALCAGTDVTSARIVRDITAQTLAVKGRIAAMSGVYRVPEEEQLFDMEYLLQQQLKLTVHDGALTGTIVMVTGAAGAIGSGVCARLLEAGAHVVIADVDESRLAEVREE
;
A
#
# COMPACT_ATOMS: atom_id res chain seq x y z
N LEU A 1 5.29 11.16 -2.75
CA LEU A 1 6.28 10.08 -2.82
C LEU A 1 6.30 9.25 -1.55
N PHE A 2 6.40 9.82 -0.36
CA PHE A 2 6.43 9.07 0.92
C PHE A 2 5.21 8.13 1.14
N ARG A 3 4.09 8.34 0.43
CA ARG A 3 2.91 7.46 0.48
C ARG A 3 2.91 6.38 -0.61
N THR A 4 3.45 6.71 -1.79
CA THR A 4 3.36 5.84 -2.98
C THR A 4 4.67 5.16 -3.34
N LYS A 5 5.79 5.56 -2.73
CA LYS A 5 7.16 5.29 -3.16
C LYS A 5 7.48 5.88 -4.56
N PRO A 6 8.75 5.95 -4.96
CA PRO A 6 9.11 6.65 -6.20
C PRO A 6 8.61 5.94 -7.47
N LEU A 7 8.61 4.62 -7.47
CA LEU A 7 8.20 3.82 -8.61
C LEU A 7 7.14 2.78 -8.22
N PRO A 8 6.18 2.46 -9.10
CA PRO A 8 5.31 1.31 -8.95
C PRO A 8 6.02 0.02 -9.36
N ALA A 9 5.56 -1.12 -8.88
CA ALA A 9 5.81 -2.40 -9.52
C ALA A 9 4.88 -2.55 -10.72
N TRP A 10 5.30 -3.30 -11.74
CA TRP A 10 4.50 -3.53 -12.94
C TRP A 10 4.61 -4.98 -13.41
N LEU A 11 3.50 -5.69 -13.40
CA LEU A 11 3.35 -7.01 -13.98
C LEU A 11 2.80 -6.88 -15.40
N GLN A 12 3.67 -7.08 -16.38
CA GLN A 12 3.36 -7.01 -17.79
C GLN A 12 2.99 -8.39 -18.32
N ASN A 13 2.01 -8.45 -19.20
CA ASN A 13 1.55 -9.68 -19.86
C ASN A 13 1.28 -10.83 -18.86
N PRO A 14 0.43 -10.62 -17.85
CA PRO A 14 0.12 -11.66 -16.88
C PRO A 14 -0.56 -12.86 -17.54
N ASP A 15 -0.19 -14.05 -17.10
CA ASP A 15 -0.85 -15.28 -17.49
C ASP A 15 -2.02 -15.52 -16.52
N PHE A 16 -3.21 -15.10 -16.91
CA PHE A 16 -4.41 -15.30 -16.09
C PHE A 16 -5.04 -16.69 -16.25
N ASP A 17 -4.63 -17.45 -17.25
CA ASP A 17 -5.20 -18.77 -17.54
C ASP A 17 -4.58 -19.87 -16.67
N GLU A 18 -3.36 -19.65 -16.17
CA GLU A 18 -2.66 -20.59 -15.31
C GLU A 18 -2.23 -19.95 -13.97
N GLU A 19 -2.82 -20.44 -12.87
CA GLU A 19 -2.60 -19.86 -11.53
C GLU A 19 -1.13 -19.91 -11.08
N GLU A 20 -0.44 -21.02 -11.31
CA GLU A 20 0.97 -21.15 -10.92
C GLU A 20 1.89 -20.23 -11.71
N SER A 21 1.62 -20.09 -13.02
CA SER A 21 2.34 -19.14 -13.87
C SER A 21 2.15 -17.71 -13.39
N PHE A 22 0.90 -17.30 -13.17
CA PHE A 22 0.57 -15.97 -12.64
C PHE A 22 1.24 -15.71 -11.28
N ARG A 23 1.19 -16.68 -10.37
CA ARG A 23 1.82 -16.58 -9.04
C ARG A 23 3.33 -16.39 -9.16
N SER A 24 4.00 -17.20 -9.98
CA SER A 24 5.44 -17.13 -10.22
C SER A 24 5.85 -15.78 -10.82
N GLN A 25 5.08 -15.27 -11.79
CA GLN A 25 5.32 -13.95 -12.38
C GLN A 25 5.18 -12.83 -11.32
N LEU A 26 4.14 -12.91 -10.49
CA LEU A 26 3.89 -11.94 -9.42
C LEU A 26 5.04 -11.94 -8.38
N GLU A 27 5.45 -13.11 -7.92
CA GLU A 27 6.57 -13.26 -6.98
C GLU A 27 7.88 -12.71 -7.55
N SER A 28 8.14 -12.98 -8.83
CA SER A 28 9.32 -12.45 -9.55
C SER A 28 9.32 -10.92 -9.57
N VAL A 29 8.19 -10.30 -9.94
CA VAL A 29 8.06 -8.84 -9.98
C VAL A 29 8.23 -8.21 -8.60
N LEU A 30 7.63 -8.79 -7.56
CA LEU A 30 7.73 -8.29 -6.20
C LEU A 30 9.15 -8.43 -5.63
N THR A 31 9.83 -9.53 -5.94
CA THR A 31 11.22 -9.77 -5.54
C THR A 31 12.16 -8.80 -6.22
N ALA A 32 12.03 -8.63 -7.54
CA ALA A 32 12.82 -7.67 -8.30
C ALA A 32 12.60 -6.23 -7.81
N TYR A 33 11.35 -5.85 -7.54
CA TYR A 33 11.03 -4.54 -6.96
C TYR A 33 11.72 -4.33 -5.62
N SER A 34 11.62 -5.31 -4.71
CA SER A 34 12.21 -5.23 -3.37
C SER A 34 13.74 -5.09 -3.44
N HIS A 35 14.39 -5.83 -4.33
CA HIS A 35 15.82 -5.71 -4.56
C HIS A 35 16.21 -4.32 -5.10
N ASN A 36 15.50 -3.84 -6.12
CA ASN A 36 15.77 -2.53 -6.73
C ASN A 36 15.55 -1.38 -5.73
N TYR A 37 14.53 -1.49 -4.87
CA TYR A 37 14.28 -0.51 -3.82
C TYR A 37 15.39 -0.48 -2.76
N GLN A 38 15.94 -1.64 -2.39
CA GLN A 38 17.10 -1.70 -1.49
C GLN A 38 18.34 -1.07 -2.12
N VAL A 39 18.61 -1.35 -3.40
CA VAL A 39 19.72 -0.74 -4.14
C VAL A 39 19.56 0.79 -4.21
N TYR A 40 18.34 1.27 -4.49
CA TYR A 40 18.00 2.70 -4.47
C TYR A 40 18.30 3.32 -3.10
N PHE A 41 17.84 2.70 -2.02
CA PHE A 41 18.12 3.18 -0.66
C PHE A 41 19.62 3.23 -0.36
N GLU A 42 20.36 2.14 -0.62
CA GLU A 42 21.81 2.06 -0.37
C GLU A 42 22.58 3.14 -1.15
N ARG A 43 22.16 3.47 -2.37
CA ARG A 43 22.80 4.49 -3.21
C ARG A 43 22.69 5.88 -2.60
N HIS A 44 21.60 6.19 -1.92
CA HIS A 44 21.31 7.54 -1.41
C HIS A 44 21.33 7.68 0.11
N LYS A 45 21.54 6.57 0.86
CA LYS A 45 21.48 6.59 2.34
C LYS A 45 22.45 7.56 3.00
N SER A 46 23.57 7.91 2.36
CA SER A 46 24.53 8.89 2.87
C SER A 46 23.96 10.31 3.01
N ARG A 47 22.79 10.57 2.42
CA ARG A 47 22.06 11.84 2.53
C ARG A 47 21.19 11.92 3.80
N LEU A 48 21.03 10.81 4.52
CA LEU A 48 20.20 10.69 5.72
C LEU A 48 21.05 10.77 6.98
N SER A 49 20.40 11.10 8.12
CA SER A 49 21.01 10.95 9.43
C SER A 49 21.21 9.46 9.77
N GLU A 50 22.23 9.14 10.57
CA GLU A 50 22.58 7.77 10.97
C GLU A 50 21.45 6.98 11.65
N SER A 51 20.44 7.68 12.17
CA SER A 51 19.29 7.07 12.85
C SER A 51 18.17 6.62 11.91
N MET A 52 18.26 6.92 10.59
CA MET A 52 17.22 6.53 9.65
C MET A 52 17.46 5.18 9.01
N THR A 53 16.42 4.34 9.05
CA THR A 53 16.39 3.02 8.39
C THR A 53 15.53 3.06 7.13
N ALA A 54 15.79 2.13 6.22
CA ALA A 54 14.96 1.94 5.05
C ALA A 54 13.52 1.59 5.44
N TYR A 55 12.55 2.11 4.67
CA TYR A 55 11.18 1.58 4.74
C TYR A 55 11.14 0.13 4.27
N ASP A 56 9.99 -0.55 4.53
CA ASP A 56 9.76 -1.87 3.96
C ASP A 56 9.96 -1.82 2.42
N SER A 57 10.51 -2.87 1.84
CA SER A 57 10.87 -2.90 0.42
C SER A 57 9.69 -3.25 -0.50
N LYS A 58 8.47 -3.44 0.03
CA LYS A 58 7.30 -3.83 -0.77
C LYS A 58 6.73 -2.62 -1.53
N PRO A 59 6.23 -2.80 -2.77
CA PRO A 59 5.59 -1.73 -3.52
C PRO A 59 4.30 -1.25 -2.84
N ARG A 60 3.99 0.04 -2.98
CA ARG A 60 2.71 0.62 -2.60
C ARG A 60 1.71 0.60 -3.74
N VAL A 61 2.21 0.56 -4.96
CA VAL A 61 1.40 0.48 -6.18
C VAL A 61 1.95 -0.64 -7.05
N LEU A 62 1.07 -1.53 -7.47
CA LEU A 62 1.36 -2.59 -8.43
C LEU A 62 0.39 -2.44 -9.61
N PHE A 63 0.92 -2.17 -10.79
CA PHE A 63 0.16 -2.25 -12.03
C PHE A 63 0.17 -3.68 -12.55
N ILE A 64 -0.99 -4.15 -13.01
CA ILE A 64 -1.14 -5.44 -13.65
C ILE A 64 -1.86 -5.20 -14.97
N ASP A 65 -1.22 -5.55 -16.08
CA ASP A 65 -1.81 -5.39 -17.41
C ASP A 65 -3.14 -6.13 -17.50
N GLY A 66 -4.14 -5.47 -18.09
CA GLY A 66 -5.49 -6.02 -18.22
C GLY A 66 -6.36 -5.97 -16.95
N LEU A 67 -5.77 -5.74 -15.75
CA LEU A 67 -6.51 -5.67 -14.49
C LEU A 67 -6.57 -4.23 -13.93
N GLY A 68 -5.46 -3.50 -13.96
CA GLY A 68 -5.38 -2.15 -13.44
C GLY A 68 -4.32 -1.95 -12.36
N ALA A 69 -4.66 -1.18 -11.29
CA ALA A 69 -3.74 -0.84 -10.22
C ALA A 69 -4.20 -1.39 -8.86
N LEU A 70 -3.33 -2.13 -8.20
CA LEU A 70 -3.49 -2.49 -6.79
C LEU A 70 -2.70 -1.49 -5.93
N CYS A 71 -3.37 -0.93 -4.93
CA CYS A 71 -2.78 0.05 -4.03
C CYS A 71 -2.74 -0.50 -2.61
N ALA A 72 -1.57 -0.45 -1.98
CA ALA A 72 -1.31 -0.98 -0.67
C ALA A 72 -0.93 0.14 0.32
N GLY A 73 -1.30 -0.05 1.58
CA GLY A 73 -0.95 0.81 2.70
C GLY A 73 -0.76 -0.01 3.96
N THR A 74 -0.33 0.63 5.03
CA THR A 74 -0.26 0.02 6.38
C THR A 74 -1.65 -0.21 6.97
N ASP A 75 -2.64 0.50 6.46
CA ASP A 75 -4.05 0.48 6.86
C ASP A 75 -4.95 0.87 5.69
N VAL A 76 -6.26 0.71 5.85
CA VAL A 76 -7.26 1.02 4.80
C VAL A 76 -7.21 2.48 4.38
N THR A 77 -7.04 3.40 5.32
CA THR A 77 -6.96 4.85 5.03
C THR A 77 -5.72 5.16 4.20
N SER A 78 -4.56 4.62 4.59
CA SER A 78 -3.32 4.76 3.84
C SER A 78 -3.44 4.17 2.43
N ALA A 79 -4.05 2.99 2.28
CA ALA A 79 -4.28 2.38 0.96
C ALA A 79 -5.20 3.24 0.08
N ARG A 80 -6.26 3.85 0.65
CA ARG A 80 -7.14 4.79 -0.06
C ARG A 80 -6.39 6.04 -0.52
N ILE A 81 -5.54 6.60 0.33
CA ILE A 81 -4.69 7.74 -0.04
C ILE A 81 -3.77 7.38 -1.21
N VAL A 82 -3.11 6.22 -1.16
CA VAL A 82 -2.26 5.73 -2.26
C VAL A 82 -3.07 5.59 -3.55
N ARG A 83 -4.28 5.03 -3.49
CA ARG A 83 -5.20 4.90 -4.62
C ARG A 83 -5.52 6.26 -5.24
N ASP A 84 -5.91 7.23 -4.43
CA ASP A 84 -6.35 8.55 -4.89
C ASP A 84 -5.17 9.32 -5.55
N ILE A 85 -3.98 9.24 -4.95
CA ILE A 85 -2.76 9.80 -5.55
C ILE A 85 -2.43 9.11 -6.87
N THR A 86 -2.55 7.78 -6.94
CA THR A 86 -2.26 6.99 -8.14
C THR A 86 -3.24 7.34 -9.25
N ALA A 87 -4.54 7.38 -8.96
CA ALA A 87 -5.58 7.75 -9.92
C ALA A 87 -5.36 9.17 -10.48
N GLN A 88 -5.06 10.14 -9.61
CA GLN A 88 -4.75 11.50 -10.03
C GLN A 88 -3.49 11.56 -10.90
N THR A 89 -2.44 10.84 -10.53
CA THR A 89 -1.19 10.79 -11.30
C THR A 89 -1.43 10.21 -12.69
N LEU A 90 -2.19 9.13 -12.81
CA LEU A 90 -2.56 8.53 -14.10
C LEU A 90 -3.40 9.49 -14.94
N ALA A 91 -4.37 10.18 -14.34
CA ALA A 91 -5.19 11.17 -15.03
C ALA A 91 -4.34 12.34 -15.59
N VAL A 92 -3.37 12.83 -14.82
CA VAL A 92 -2.45 13.88 -15.27
C VAL A 92 -1.58 13.38 -16.42
N LYS A 93 -0.98 12.18 -16.29
CA LYS A 93 -0.17 11.58 -17.37
C LYS A 93 -0.98 11.38 -18.64
N GLY A 94 -2.22 10.90 -18.53
CA GLY A 94 -3.12 10.73 -19.67
C GLY A 94 -3.45 12.04 -20.37
N ARG A 95 -3.69 13.11 -19.60
CA ARG A 95 -3.92 14.46 -20.17
C ARG A 95 -2.69 15.01 -20.88
N ILE A 96 -1.51 14.84 -20.29
CA ILE A 96 -0.24 15.25 -20.92
C ILE A 96 -0.02 14.51 -22.23
N ALA A 97 -0.24 13.19 -22.25
CA ALA A 97 -0.14 12.37 -23.45
C ALA A 97 -1.14 12.81 -24.54
N ALA A 98 -2.39 13.11 -24.16
CA ALA A 98 -3.41 13.60 -25.08
C ALA A 98 -3.05 14.97 -25.72
N MET A 99 -2.25 15.77 -25.04
CA MET A 99 -1.73 17.05 -25.57
C MET A 99 -0.39 16.88 -26.31
N SER A 100 0.05 15.65 -26.59
CA SER A 100 1.38 15.33 -27.13
C SER A 100 2.54 15.89 -26.29
N GLY A 101 2.31 16.08 -25.00
CA GLY A 101 3.30 16.58 -24.06
C GLY A 101 4.22 15.46 -23.54
N VAL A 102 5.33 15.87 -22.95
CA VAL A 102 6.29 14.95 -22.31
C VAL A 102 6.20 15.07 -20.80
N TYR A 103 5.87 13.96 -20.13
CA TYR A 103 5.94 13.89 -18.68
C TYR A 103 7.38 13.75 -18.21
N ARG A 104 7.86 14.72 -17.44
CA ARG A 104 9.21 14.68 -16.87
C ARG A 104 9.15 14.27 -15.41
N VAL A 105 10.03 13.36 -15.04
CA VAL A 105 10.20 12.91 -13.65
C VAL A 105 11.36 13.69 -13.03
N PRO A 106 11.30 14.08 -11.75
CA PRO A 106 12.45 14.62 -11.03
C PRO A 106 13.63 13.63 -11.01
N GLU A 107 14.84 14.13 -10.76
CA GLU A 107 16.03 13.30 -10.60
C GLU A 107 15.90 12.36 -9.38
N GLU A 108 16.59 11.22 -9.40
CA GLU A 108 16.47 10.18 -8.39
C GLU A 108 16.79 10.69 -6.97
N GLU A 109 17.76 11.58 -6.84
CA GLU A 109 18.12 12.24 -5.58
C GLU A 109 16.97 13.08 -5.01
N GLN A 110 16.28 13.81 -5.89
CA GLN A 110 15.13 14.62 -5.47
C GLN A 110 13.96 13.74 -5.05
N LEU A 111 13.75 12.61 -5.72
CA LEU A 111 12.73 11.62 -5.34
C LEU A 111 13.05 11.04 -3.96
N PHE A 112 14.32 10.73 -3.70
CA PHE A 112 14.78 10.22 -2.41
C PHE A 112 14.59 11.25 -1.29
N ASP A 113 14.97 12.49 -1.52
CA ASP A 113 14.78 13.57 -0.56
C ASP A 113 13.30 13.78 -0.23
N MET A 114 12.42 13.74 -1.24
CA MET A 114 10.96 13.84 -1.03
C MET A 114 10.39 12.65 -0.27
N GLU A 115 10.96 11.46 -0.41
CA GLU A 115 10.50 10.25 0.28
C GLU A 115 10.95 10.22 1.73
N TYR A 116 12.22 10.53 1.99
CA TYR A 116 12.83 10.32 3.31
C TYR A 116 12.94 11.59 4.15
N LEU A 117 13.37 12.74 3.61
CA LEU A 117 13.58 13.96 4.39
C LEU A 117 12.27 14.61 4.84
N LEU A 118 11.20 14.49 4.05
CA LEU A 118 9.89 15.03 4.43
C LEU A 118 9.32 14.33 5.68
N GLN A 119 9.59 13.05 5.87
CA GLN A 119 9.16 12.34 7.08
C GLN A 119 9.92 12.75 8.33
N GLN A 120 11.19 13.10 8.22
CA GLN A 120 11.94 13.67 9.36
C GLN A 120 11.30 14.95 9.87
N GLN A 121 10.76 15.77 8.96
CA GLN A 121 10.14 17.06 9.31
C GLN A 121 8.72 16.91 9.83
N LEU A 122 7.95 15.94 9.32
CA LEU A 122 6.52 15.85 9.62
C LEU A 122 6.20 15.13 10.92
N LYS A 123 7.15 14.43 11.60
CA LYS A 123 6.92 13.66 12.85
C LYS A 123 5.46 13.20 12.93
N LEU A 124 5.06 12.37 11.97
CA LEU A 124 3.70 11.83 11.94
C LEU A 124 3.52 11.03 13.23
N THR A 125 2.81 11.58 14.18
CA THR A 125 2.30 10.87 15.35
C THR A 125 1.33 9.82 14.83
N VAL A 126 1.85 8.62 14.62
CA VAL A 126 1.01 7.45 14.43
C VAL A 126 0.39 7.17 15.80
N HIS A 127 -0.93 7.10 15.87
CA HIS A 127 -1.59 6.53 17.05
C HIS A 127 -1.32 5.02 17.01
N ASP A 128 -0.28 4.61 17.73
CA ASP A 128 0.11 3.21 17.84
C ASP A 128 -0.80 2.50 18.85
N GLY A 129 -1.91 1.94 18.37
CA GLY A 129 -2.60 0.87 19.08
C GLY A 129 -1.75 -0.42 19.05
N ALA A 130 -1.89 -1.27 20.05
CA ALA A 130 -1.11 -2.52 20.19
C ALA A 130 -1.21 -3.45 18.95
N LEU A 131 -2.27 -3.31 18.15
CA LEU A 131 -2.54 -4.10 16.93
C LEU A 131 -2.54 -3.24 15.65
N THR A 132 -1.96 -2.06 15.68
CA THR A 132 -1.85 -1.21 14.48
C THR A 132 -1.16 -1.95 13.34
N GLY A 133 -1.77 -1.93 12.14
CA GLY A 133 -1.28 -2.63 10.96
C GLY A 133 -1.57 -4.15 10.93
N THR A 134 -2.27 -4.69 11.92
CA THR A 134 -2.68 -6.10 11.96
C THR A 134 -4.07 -6.26 11.34
N ILE A 135 -4.24 -7.25 10.49
CA ILE A 135 -5.55 -7.65 9.93
C ILE A 135 -5.99 -8.92 10.64
N VAL A 136 -7.16 -8.88 11.25
CA VAL A 136 -7.75 -10.01 11.99
C VAL A 136 -9.07 -10.41 11.37
N MET A 137 -9.23 -11.67 11.03
CA MET A 137 -10.53 -12.22 10.62
C MET A 137 -11.24 -12.81 11.82
N VAL A 138 -12.47 -12.38 12.07
CA VAL A 138 -13.35 -12.90 13.14
C VAL A 138 -14.52 -13.64 12.50
N THR A 139 -14.62 -14.94 12.75
CA THR A 139 -15.79 -15.75 12.37
C THR A 139 -16.80 -15.78 13.52
N GLY A 140 -18.09 -15.84 13.20
CA GLY A 140 -19.15 -15.67 14.20
C GLY A 140 -19.23 -14.22 14.71
N ALA A 141 -18.85 -13.26 13.88
CA ALA A 141 -18.73 -11.84 14.24
C ALA A 141 -20.07 -11.18 14.57
N ALA A 142 -21.18 -11.69 14.03
CA ALA A 142 -22.53 -11.21 14.30
C ALA A 142 -23.11 -11.71 15.63
N GLY A 143 -22.43 -12.65 16.31
CA GLY A 143 -22.80 -13.11 17.64
C GLY A 143 -22.38 -12.13 18.74
N ALA A 144 -23.01 -12.19 19.90
CA ALA A 144 -22.73 -11.30 21.05
C ALA A 144 -21.25 -11.32 21.51
N ILE A 145 -20.59 -12.48 21.42
CA ILE A 145 -19.16 -12.60 21.76
C ILE A 145 -18.32 -12.06 20.60
N GLY A 146 -18.66 -12.43 19.36
CA GLY A 146 -17.91 -12.03 18.17
C GLY A 146 -17.89 -10.51 17.98
N SER A 147 -19.01 -9.84 18.13
CA SER A 147 -19.11 -8.37 18.03
C SER A 147 -18.27 -7.67 19.11
N GLY A 148 -18.32 -8.17 20.36
CA GLY A 148 -17.49 -7.64 21.44
C GLY A 148 -15.98 -7.83 21.18
N VAL A 149 -15.58 -8.96 20.59
CA VAL A 149 -14.19 -9.19 20.17
C VAL A 149 -13.80 -8.22 19.06
N CYS A 150 -14.65 -8.01 18.04
CA CYS A 150 -14.42 -7.05 16.97
C CYS A 150 -14.19 -5.64 17.52
N ALA A 151 -15.05 -5.17 18.43
CA ALA A 151 -14.91 -3.85 19.05
C ALA A 151 -13.54 -3.70 19.77
N ARG A 152 -13.12 -4.68 20.55
CA ARG A 152 -11.83 -4.64 21.26
C ARG A 152 -10.64 -4.68 20.32
N LEU A 153 -10.72 -5.42 19.23
CA LEU A 153 -9.67 -5.45 18.20
C LEU A 153 -9.55 -4.10 17.48
N LEU A 154 -10.68 -3.46 17.16
CA LEU A 154 -10.71 -2.12 16.57
C LEU A 154 -10.14 -1.07 17.52
N GLU A 155 -10.50 -1.08 18.82
CA GLU A 155 -9.92 -0.21 19.83
C GLU A 155 -8.39 -0.37 19.97
N ALA A 156 -7.91 -1.61 19.78
CA ALA A 156 -6.48 -1.89 19.78
C ALA A 156 -5.75 -1.48 18.48
N GLY A 157 -6.49 -0.96 17.48
CA GLY A 157 -5.94 -0.47 16.21
C GLY A 157 -5.86 -1.52 15.10
N ALA A 158 -6.48 -2.70 15.26
CA ALA A 158 -6.53 -3.71 14.21
C ALA A 158 -7.53 -3.35 13.10
N HIS A 159 -7.30 -3.89 11.91
CA HIS A 159 -8.30 -3.96 10.84
C HIS A 159 -9.03 -5.28 10.94
N VAL A 160 -10.36 -5.23 11.15
CA VAL A 160 -11.15 -6.43 11.39
C VAL A 160 -11.95 -6.80 10.14
N VAL A 161 -11.76 -8.03 9.68
CA VAL A 161 -12.59 -8.67 8.65
C VAL A 161 -13.63 -9.52 9.40
N ILE A 162 -14.89 -9.17 9.23
CA ILE A 162 -16.00 -9.86 9.90
C ILE A 162 -16.61 -10.90 8.97
N ALA A 163 -16.88 -12.10 9.49
CA ALA A 163 -17.55 -13.19 8.79
C ALA A 163 -18.59 -13.86 9.69
N ASP A 164 -19.78 -14.08 9.17
CA ASP A 164 -20.86 -14.77 9.85
C ASP A 164 -21.80 -15.41 8.83
N VAL A 165 -22.63 -16.36 9.28
CA VAL A 165 -23.70 -16.98 8.48
C VAL A 165 -24.97 -16.11 8.46
N ASP A 166 -25.13 -15.19 9.40
CA ASP A 166 -26.24 -14.26 9.51
C ASP A 166 -25.88 -12.91 8.84
N GLU A 167 -26.22 -12.79 7.57
CA GLU A 167 -25.94 -11.57 6.77
C GLU A 167 -26.63 -10.32 7.33
N SER A 168 -27.86 -10.47 7.91
CA SER A 168 -28.61 -9.33 8.43
C SER A 168 -27.91 -8.72 9.65
N ARG A 169 -27.49 -9.57 10.59
CA ARG A 169 -26.74 -9.14 11.77
C ARG A 169 -25.33 -8.66 11.43
N LEU A 170 -24.70 -9.25 10.40
CA LEU A 170 -23.39 -8.82 9.97
C LEU A 170 -23.41 -7.36 9.45
N ALA A 171 -24.51 -6.97 8.79
CA ALA A 171 -24.70 -5.60 8.35
C ALA A 171 -24.81 -4.62 9.52
N GLU A 172 -25.50 -5.00 10.61
CA GLU A 172 -25.61 -4.19 11.82
C GLU A 172 -24.25 -3.97 12.49
N VAL A 173 -23.48 -5.04 12.68
CA VAL A 173 -22.12 -4.97 13.29
C VAL A 173 -21.15 -4.15 12.48
N ARG A 174 -21.38 -4.01 11.18
CA ARG A 174 -20.53 -3.18 10.29
C ARG A 174 -20.75 -1.67 10.49
N GLU A 175 -21.93 -1.27 10.94
CA GLU A 175 -22.30 0.14 11.14
C GLU A 175 -21.95 0.66 12.53
N GLU A 176 -21.75 -0.20 13.51
CA GLU A 176 -21.25 0.13 14.83
C GLU A 176 -19.70 0.36 14.81
#